data_addb8584db86eacb0402428277eebda5
#
_entry.id   addb8584db86eacb0402428277eebda5
#
_cell.length_a   1.000
_cell.length_b   1.000
_cell.length_c   1.000
_cell.angle_alpha   90.00
_cell.angle_beta   90.00
_cell.angle_gamma   90.00
#
_symmetry.space_group_name_H-M   'P 1'
#
loop_
_entity.id
_entity.type
_entity.pdbx_description
1 polymer ?
#
loop_
_entity_poly.entity_id
_entity_poly.type
_entity_poly.pdbx_seq_one_letter_code
_entity_poly.pdbx_strand_id
1 'polypeptide(L)'
;MSRSIPRPHRHLVSALGLLIGLVGCALPGPPPIPPRAALINPAAAGLAAEATVALPSAAWWQVLDDSALDALVTRALADQPGLKAANARLARAAASAEAVSASQGPQASLGADATRQRFSAHGLLPPAVAGGVHDIANVQASGRIALDFFGRHEAALRAALGQQQAMAAEVQAAQVQIAGQVAQSWVGLARLIALREVATQVQAQRQAL
;
A
#
# COMPACT_ATOMS: atom_id res chain seq x y z
N MET A 1 -20.73 -28.61 75.37
CA MET A 1 -19.66 -28.92 74.39
C MET A 1 -20.32 -29.02 73.01
N SER A 2 -20.34 -27.93 72.28
CA SER A 2 -20.92 -27.87 70.92
C SER A 2 -19.78 -27.73 69.90
N ARG A 3 -19.54 -28.77 69.10
CA ARG A 3 -18.50 -28.82 68.07
C ARG A 3 -19.11 -28.21 66.75
N SER A 4 -18.62 -27.06 66.35
CA SER A 4 -18.90 -26.47 65.06
C SER A 4 -18.12 -27.18 63.94
N ILE A 5 -18.81 -27.79 62.98
CA ILE A 5 -18.25 -28.45 61.80
C ILE A 5 -17.93 -27.36 60.77
N PRO A 6 -16.69 -27.28 60.27
CA PRO A 6 -16.37 -26.31 59.20
C PRO A 6 -17.01 -26.75 57.90
N ARG A 7 -17.64 -25.80 57.20
CA ARG A 7 -18.27 -26.00 55.85
C ARG A 7 -17.26 -25.70 54.72
N PRO A 8 -16.65 -26.72 54.09
CA PRO A 8 -15.60 -26.51 53.07
C PRO A 8 -16.15 -26.18 51.68
N HIS A 9 -17.47 -26.10 51.48
CA HIS A 9 -18.06 -26.02 50.15
C HIS A 9 -18.14 -24.60 49.53
N ARG A 10 -17.97 -23.54 50.35
CA ARG A 10 -18.12 -22.15 49.82
C ARG A 10 -16.96 -21.70 48.94
N HIS A 11 -15.75 -22.18 49.21
CA HIS A 11 -14.55 -21.80 48.42
C HIS A 11 -14.43 -22.57 47.10
N LEU A 12 -14.96 -23.81 47.05
CA LEU A 12 -14.99 -24.60 45.81
C LEU A 12 -15.96 -24.02 44.77
N VAL A 13 -17.10 -23.52 45.21
CA VAL A 13 -18.09 -22.89 44.29
C VAL A 13 -17.57 -21.55 43.77
N SER A 14 -16.85 -20.77 44.58
CA SER A 14 -16.25 -19.51 44.16
C SER A 14 -15.07 -19.73 43.19
N ALA A 15 -14.27 -20.76 43.40
CA ALA A 15 -13.16 -21.11 42.48
C ALA A 15 -13.65 -21.62 41.11
N LEU A 16 -14.75 -22.40 41.11
CA LEU A 16 -15.37 -22.92 39.89
C LEU A 16 -16.03 -21.80 39.08
N GLY A 17 -16.64 -20.80 39.74
CA GLY A 17 -17.23 -19.62 39.07
C GLY A 17 -16.18 -18.72 38.41
N LEU A 18 -14.98 -18.61 38.99
CA LEU A 18 -13.88 -17.81 38.40
C LEU A 18 -13.25 -18.48 37.16
N LEU A 19 -13.20 -19.82 37.14
CA LEU A 19 -12.69 -20.60 36.01
C LEU A 19 -13.62 -20.54 34.76
N ILE A 20 -14.93 -20.44 34.96
CA ILE A 20 -15.92 -20.36 33.89
C ILE A 20 -15.92 -18.95 33.25
N GLY A 21 -15.57 -17.90 34.01
CA GLY A 21 -15.47 -16.52 33.50
C GLY A 21 -14.30 -16.27 32.54
N LEU A 22 -13.26 -17.10 32.56
CA LEU A 22 -12.07 -16.95 31.70
C LEU A 22 -12.21 -17.60 30.33
N VAL A 23 -13.20 -18.44 30.09
CA VAL A 23 -13.44 -19.10 28.80
C VAL A 23 -14.20 -18.19 27.78
N GLY A 24 -14.74 -17.07 28.25
CA GLY A 24 -15.57 -16.17 27.42
C GLY A 24 -14.85 -15.22 26.48
N CYS A 25 -13.52 -15.19 26.46
CA CYS A 25 -12.73 -14.33 25.57
C CYS A 25 -12.06 -15.09 24.42
N ALA A 26 -12.67 -16.19 23.93
CA ALA A 26 -12.33 -16.67 22.60
C ALA A 26 -12.84 -15.62 21.60
N LEU A 27 -11.99 -14.66 21.25
CA LEU A 27 -12.22 -13.79 20.09
C LEU A 27 -12.58 -14.69 18.92
N PRO A 28 -13.72 -14.47 18.24
CA PRO A 28 -13.97 -15.17 16.99
C PRO A 28 -12.75 -14.94 16.10
N GLY A 29 -12.18 -16.03 15.61
CA GLY A 29 -11.09 -15.96 14.64
C GLY A 29 -11.47 -14.99 13.51
N PRO A 30 -10.50 -14.39 12.84
CA PRO A 30 -10.79 -13.49 11.72
C PRO A 30 -11.82 -14.18 10.81
N PRO A 31 -12.86 -13.46 10.37
CA PRO A 31 -13.86 -14.05 9.49
C PRO A 31 -13.13 -14.71 8.33
N PRO A 32 -13.56 -15.90 7.89
CA PRO A 32 -12.95 -16.55 6.74
C PRO A 32 -12.93 -15.51 5.61
N ILE A 33 -11.76 -15.29 5.05
CA ILE A 33 -11.60 -14.41 3.88
C ILE A 33 -12.67 -14.89 2.90
N PRO A 34 -13.65 -14.04 2.52
CA PRO A 34 -14.66 -14.47 1.57
C PRO A 34 -13.92 -15.07 0.37
N PRO A 35 -14.37 -16.22 -0.15
CA PRO A 35 -13.73 -16.82 -1.31
C PRO A 35 -13.63 -15.70 -2.34
N ARG A 36 -12.41 -15.43 -2.79
CA ARG A 36 -12.14 -14.48 -3.86
C ARG A 36 -13.24 -14.70 -4.88
N ALA A 37 -14.09 -13.68 -5.14
CA ALA A 37 -15.20 -13.81 -6.07
C ALA A 37 -14.69 -14.64 -7.23
N ALA A 38 -15.25 -15.82 -7.42
CA ALA A 38 -14.69 -16.81 -8.34
C ALA A 38 -14.58 -16.05 -9.66
N LEU A 39 -13.35 -15.81 -10.09
CA LEU A 39 -13.11 -15.20 -11.39
C LEU A 39 -13.96 -16.01 -12.34
N ILE A 40 -14.86 -15.37 -13.08
CA ILE A 40 -15.79 -16.00 -14.00
C ILE A 40 -14.98 -17.09 -14.70
N ASN A 41 -15.37 -18.34 -14.49
CA ASN A 41 -14.65 -19.47 -15.11
C ASN A 41 -14.67 -19.20 -16.63
N PRO A 42 -13.52 -18.99 -17.29
CA PRO A 42 -13.50 -18.66 -18.72
C PRO A 42 -14.32 -19.67 -19.55
N ALA A 43 -14.28 -20.95 -19.16
CA ALA A 43 -15.08 -22.00 -19.79
C ALA A 43 -16.59 -21.80 -19.62
N ALA A 44 -17.07 -21.27 -18.47
CA ALA A 44 -18.47 -20.94 -18.25
C ALA A 44 -18.92 -19.71 -19.05
N ALA A 45 -17.97 -18.83 -19.43
CA ALA A 45 -18.19 -17.69 -20.31
C ALA A 45 -18.06 -18.04 -21.81
N GLY A 46 -17.89 -19.33 -22.17
CA GLY A 46 -17.69 -19.75 -23.56
C GLY A 46 -16.32 -19.40 -24.13
N LEU A 47 -15.39 -18.94 -23.29
CA LEU A 47 -14.01 -18.65 -23.68
C LEU A 47 -13.21 -19.97 -23.57
N ALA A 48 -12.54 -20.36 -24.65
CA ALA A 48 -11.66 -21.54 -24.62
C ALA A 48 -10.61 -21.37 -23.53
N ALA A 49 -10.42 -22.41 -22.70
CA ALA A 49 -9.52 -22.42 -21.56
C ALA A 49 -8.02 -22.22 -21.93
N GLU A 50 -7.68 -22.20 -23.20
CA GLU A 50 -6.31 -22.17 -23.70
C GLU A 50 -5.78 -20.80 -24.13
N ALA A 51 -6.57 -19.74 -24.03
CA ALA A 51 -6.02 -18.42 -24.25
C ALA A 51 -5.39 -17.87 -22.94
N THR A 52 -4.30 -18.47 -22.49
CA THR A 52 -3.28 -17.69 -21.81
C THR A 52 -2.75 -16.68 -22.83
N VAL A 53 -3.51 -15.59 -23.00
CA VAL A 53 -3.02 -14.45 -23.78
C VAL A 53 -1.74 -14.02 -23.07
N ALA A 54 -0.60 -14.40 -23.65
CA ALA A 54 0.68 -13.91 -23.17
C ALA A 54 0.55 -12.38 -23.17
N LEU A 55 0.79 -11.78 -22.01
CA LEU A 55 0.81 -10.32 -21.91
C LEU A 55 1.75 -9.81 -23.01
N PRO A 56 1.35 -8.81 -23.79
CA PRO A 56 2.21 -8.25 -24.82
C PRO A 56 3.56 -7.88 -24.18
N SER A 57 4.64 -8.11 -24.90
CA SER A 57 5.97 -7.71 -24.45
C SER A 57 5.95 -6.22 -24.08
N ALA A 58 6.80 -5.81 -23.15
CA ALA A 58 6.89 -4.40 -22.75
C ALA A 58 7.17 -3.46 -23.94
N ALA A 59 7.72 -4.00 -25.02
CA ALA A 59 8.05 -3.28 -26.28
C ALA A 59 7.31 -3.88 -27.48
N TRP A 60 6.01 -4.16 -27.34
CA TRP A 60 5.17 -4.82 -28.36
C TRP A 60 5.16 -4.12 -29.70
N TRP A 61 5.35 -2.78 -29.76
CA TRP A 61 5.36 -2.00 -30.98
C TRP A 61 6.57 -2.29 -31.89
N GLN A 62 7.64 -2.86 -31.34
CA GLN A 62 8.84 -3.23 -32.11
C GLN A 62 8.57 -4.33 -33.14
N VAL A 63 7.51 -5.12 -32.96
CA VAL A 63 7.05 -6.11 -33.94
C VAL A 63 6.63 -5.45 -35.28
N LEU A 64 6.31 -4.15 -35.26
CA LEU A 64 5.95 -3.40 -36.47
C LEU A 64 7.15 -3.01 -37.33
N ASP A 65 8.38 -3.24 -36.89
CA ASP A 65 9.65 -3.00 -37.58
C ASP A 65 9.77 -1.58 -38.18
N ASP A 66 9.25 -0.59 -37.45
CA ASP A 66 9.28 0.83 -37.82
C ASP A 66 10.15 1.61 -36.83
N SER A 67 11.36 1.98 -37.29
CA SER A 67 12.35 2.68 -36.44
C SER A 67 11.89 4.09 -36.02
N ALA A 68 11.06 4.77 -36.85
CA ALA A 68 10.54 6.09 -36.52
C ALA A 68 9.46 5.99 -35.43
N LEU A 69 8.60 4.98 -35.51
CA LEU A 69 7.63 4.67 -34.45
C LEU A 69 8.35 4.31 -33.15
N ASP A 70 9.38 3.46 -33.20
CA ASP A 70 10.16 3.06 -32.00
C ASP A 70 10.78 4.27 -31.31
N ALA A 71 11.40 5.18 -32.06
CA ALA A 71 11.95 6.42 -31.51
C ALA A 71 10.88 7.31 -30.86
N LEU A 72 9.69 7.43 -31.46
CA LEU A 72 8.58 8.23 -30.93
C LEU A 72 8.03 7.62 -29.64
N VAL A 73 7.79 6.31 -29.60
CA VAL A 73 7.31 5.62 -28.40
C VAL A 73 8.33 5.71 -27.27
N THR A 74 9.60 5.46 -27.57
CA THR A 74 10.68 5.56 -26.57
C THR A 74 10.74 6.96 -25.97
N ARG A 75 10.67 8.00 -26.80
CA ARG A 75 10.63 9.40 -26.33
C ARG A 75 9.39 9.70 -25.52
N ALA A 76 8.23 9.23 -25.96
CA ALA A 76 6.98 9.43 -25.21
C ALA A 76 7.04 8.78 -23.83
N LEU A 77 7.57 7.56 -23.72
CA LEU A 77 7.72 6.87 -22.44
C LEU A 77 8.71 7.58 -21.51
N ALA A 78 9.78 8.19 -22.06
CA ALA A 78 10.75 8.93 -21.25
C ALA A 78 10.19 10.26 -20.71
N ASP A 79 9.41 10.98 -21.52
CA ASP A 79 9.03 12.36 -21.26
C ASP A 79 7.63 12.52 -20.65
N GLN A 80 6.76 11.51 -20.73
CA GLN A 80 5.35 11.61 -20.32
C GLN A 80 5.19 11.92 -18.83
N PRO A 81 4.59 13.06 -18.44
CA PRO A 81 4.42 13.43 -17.04
C PRO A 81 3.54 12.45 -16.25
N GLY A 82 2.53 11.86 -16.91
CA GLY A 82 1.65 10.86 -16.30
C GLY A 82 2.40 9.61 -15.86
N LEU A 83 3.38 9.14 -16.65
CA LEU A 83 4.21 8.01 -16.30
C LEU A 83 5.19 8.36 -15.18
N LYS A 84 5.75 9.56 -15.16
CA LYS A 84 6.58 10.06 -14.04
C LYS A 84 5.78 10.11 -12.74
N ALA A 85 4.52 10.54 -12.80
CA ALA A 85 3.62 10.54 -11.65
C ALA A 85 3.27 9.11 -11.19
N ALA A 86 3.08 8.15 -12.10
CA ALA A 86 2.85 6.75 -11.77
C ALA A 86 4.07 6.14 -11.06
N ASN A 87 5.28 6.38 -11.57
CA ASN A 87 6.52 5.93 -10.94
C ASN A 87 6.72 6.56 -9.54
N ALA A 88 6.37 7.83 -9.36
CA ALA A 88 6.43 8.48 -8.04
C ALA A 88 5.44 7.83 -7.04
N ARG A 89 4.23 7.43 -7.50
CA ARG A 89 3.29 6.68 -6.65
C ARG A 89 3.82 5.29 -6.28
N LEU A 90 4.46 4.59 -7.22
CA LEU A 90 5.13 3.32 -6.95
C LEU A 90 6.25 3.49 -5.91
N ALA A 91 7.12 4.49 -6.07
CA ALA A 91 8.19 4.78 -5.10
C ALA A 91 7.62 5.09 -3.71
N ARG A 92 6.52 5.85 -3.63
CA ARG A 92 5.81 6.11 -2.37
C ARG A 92 5.26 4.84 -1.74
N ALA A 93 4.66 3.95 -2.53
CA ALA A 93 4.13 2.68 -2.03
C ALA A 93 5.26 1.77 -1.51
N ALA A 94 6.41 1.73 -2.19
CA ALA A 94 7.60 1.01 -1.74
C ALA A 94 8.11 1.57 -0.39
N ALA A 95 8.28 2.88 -0.28
CA ALA A 95 8.69 3.53 0.97
C ALA A 95 7.68 3.29 2.11
N SER A 96 6.38 3.21 1.80
CA SER A 96 5.35 2.86 2.78
C SER A 96 5.50 1.42 3.28
N ALA A 97 5.82 0.47 2.40
CA ALA A 97 6.06 -0.92 2.78
C ALA A 97 7.33 -1.04 3.67
N GLU A 98 8.39 -0.31 3.35
CA GLU A 98 9.59 -0.23 4.18
C GLU A 98 9.29 0.37 5.56
N ALA A 99 8.50 1.45 5.63
CA ALA A 99 8.10 2.07 6.89
C ALA A 99 7.28 1.11 7.77
N VAL A 100 6.35 0.33 7.17
CA VAL A 100 5.61 -0.71 7.89
C VAL A 100 6.57 -1.78 8.41
N SER A 101 7.50 -2.26 7.61
CA SER A 101 8.52 -3.22 8.02
C SER A 101 9.40 -2.69 9.17
N ALA A 102 9.89 -1.45 9.04
CA ALA A 102 10.74 -0.82 10.05
C ALA A 102 10.00 -0.59 11.37
N SER A 103 8.69 -0.31 11.33
CA SER A 103 7.87 -0.10 12.55
C SER A 103 7.70 -1.36 13.40
N GLN A 104 7.99 -2.53 12.85
CA GLN A 104 7.89 -3.83 13.52
C GLN A 104 9.17 -4.20 14.29
N GLY A 105 10.29 -3.56 13.97
CA GLY A 105 11.56 -3.78 14.62
C GLY A 105 11.66 -3.11 16.01
N PRO A 106 12.76 -3.36 16.73
CA PRO A 106 13.06 -2.64 17.96
C PRO A 106 13.15 -1.13 17.71
N GLN A 107 12.45 -0.36 18.50
CA GLN A 107 12.46 1.10 18.47
C GLN A 107 13.25 1.63 19.65
N ALA A 108 14.19 2.52 19.42
CA ALA A 108 14.91 3.22 20.48
C ALA A 108 14.76 4.72 20.28
N SER A 109 14.55 5.45 21.37
CA SER A 109 14.51 6.90 21.35
C SER A 109 15.33 7.48 22.49
N LEU A 110 15.98 8.60 22.19
CA LEU A 110 16.68 9.43 23.16
C LEU A 110 16.07 10.81 23.11
N GLY A 111 15.61 11.29 24.26
CA GLY A 111 15.05 12.61 24.43
C GLY A 111 15.85 13.40 25.45
N ALA A 112 16.02 14.70 25.22
CA ALA A 112 16.55 15.62 26.19
C ALA A 112 15.70 16.89 26.15
N ASP A 113 15.26 17.35 27.32
CA ASP A 113 14.53 18.59 27.47
C ASP A 113 15.10 19.41 28.62
N ALA A 114 15.03 20.73 28.47
CA ALA A 114 15.34 21.67 29.53
C ALA A 114 14.20 22.69 29.65
N THR A 115 13.68 22.85 30.85
CA THR A 115 12.56 23.71 31.13
C THR A 115 12.90 24.66 32.28
N ARG A 116 12.66 25.98 32.09
CA ARG A 116 12.69 26.94 33.15
C ARG A 116 11.27 27.33 33.52
N GLN A 117 10.87 27.02 34.75
CA GLN A 117 9.49 27.26 35.18
C GLN A 117 9.42 27.82 36.59
N ARG A 118 8.39 28.65 36.85
CA ARG A 118 8.05 29.13 38.17
C ARG A 118 7.02 28.23 38.81
N PHE A 119 7.32 27.74 40.00
CA PHE A 119 6.39 26.92 40.77
C PHE A 119 5.48 27.81 41.62
N SER A 120 4.23 27.37 41.81
CA SER A 120 3.27 28.05 42.70
C SER A 120 3.71 27.98 44.16
N ALA A 121 3.59 29.10 44.89
CA ALA A 121 3.82 29.13 46.33
C ALA A 121 2.75 28.37 47.12
N HIS A 122 1.57 28.13 46.52
CA HIS A 122 0.41 27.49 47.18
C HIS A 122 0.09 26.12 46.58
N GLY A 123 1.06 25.44 45.95
CA GLY A 123 0.92 24.09 45.39
C GLY A 123 1.30 23.01 46.41
N LEU A 124 1.17 21.73 45.97
CA LEU A 124 1.57 20.54 46.77
C LEU A 124 3.09 20.28 46.77
N LEU A 125 3.89 21.31 46.50
CA LEU A 125 5.35 21.18 46.40
C LEU A 125 6.02 21.47 47.76
N PRO A 126 7.19 20.83 48.00
CA PRO A 126 7.96 21.15 49.21
C PRO A 126 8.32 22.62 49.32
N PRO A 127 8.38 23.20 50.53
CA PRO A 127 8.66 24.61 50.74
C PRO A 127 9.96 25.13 50.06
N ALA A 128 10.94 24.24 49.89
CA ALA A 128 12.23 24.58 49.26
C ALA A 128 12.10 24.91 47.75
N VAL A 129 11.01 24.46 47.09
CA VAL A 129 10.76 24.63 45.64
C VAL A 129 9.60 25.59 45.39
N ALA A 130 8.66 25.69 46.38
CA ALA A 130 7.45 26.46 46.23
C ALA A 130 7.75 27.98 46.07
N GLY A 131 7.12 28.62 45.09
CA GLY A 131 7.27 30.05 44.76
C GLY A 131 8.54 30.43 44.01
N GLY A 132 9.50 29.50 43.87
CA GLY A 132 10.77 29.73 43.16
C GLY A 132 10.70 29.53 41.67
N VAL A 133 11.73 30.01 40.95
CA VAL A 133 12.00 29.70 39.55
C VAL A 133 13.15 28.69 39.51
N HIS A 134 12.91 27.56 38.87
CA HIS A 134 13.89 26.47 38.79
C HIS A 134 14.12 26.03 37.35
N ASP A 135 15.35 25.69 37.05
CA ASP A 135 15.74 25.06 35.80
C ASP A 135 15.73 23.53 36.01
N ILE A 136 15.01 22.81 35.17
CA ILE A 136 14.87 21.37 35.18
C ILE A 136 15.42 20.86 33.87
N ALA A 137 16.39 19.96 33.93
CA ALA A 137 16.88 19.23 32.75
C ALA A 137 16.52 17.75 32.92
N ASN A 138 15.99 17.15 31.88
CA ASN A 138 15.64 15.74 31.81
C ASN A 138 16.32 15.12 30.60
N VAL A 139 16.94 13.95 30.79
CA VAL A 139 17.48 13.12 29.70
C VAL A 139 16.87 11.73 29.85
N GLN A 140 16.20 11.27 28.81
CA GLN A 140 15.47 10.03 28.80
C GLN A 140 15.88 9.16 27.61
N ALA A 141 16.24 7.90 27.87
CA ALA A 141 16.39 6.87 26.86
C ALA A 141 15.24 5.87 27.02
N SER A 142 14.57 5.51 25.93
CA SER A 142 13.51 4.50 25.94
C SER A 142 13.66 3.53 24.80
N GLY A 143 13.28 2.26 25.04
CA GLY A 143 13.25 1.21 24.06
C GLY A 143 11.89 0.51 24.06
N ARG A 144 11.40 0.12 22.87
CA ARG A 144 10.17 -0.63 22.72
C ARG A 144 10.36 -1.73 21.67
N ILE A 145 9.87 -2.92 22.00
CA ILE A 145 9.79 -4.05 21.07
C ILE A 145 8.32 -4.48 21.03
N ALA A 146 7.74 -4.53 19.83
CA ALA A 146 6.39 -5.04 19.64
C ALA A 146 6.46 -6.53 19.34
N LEU A 147 5.76 -7.34 20.14
CA LEU A 147 5.63 -8.78 19.91
C LEU A 147 4.32 -9.04 19.17
N ASP A 148 4.40 -9.77 18.06
CA ASP A 148 3.24 -10.06 17.20
C ASP A 148 2.70 -11.47 17.48
N PHE A 149 1.83 -11.59 18.49
CA PHE A 149 1.22 -12.87 18.87
C PHE A 149 0.07 -13.29 17.95
N PHE A 150 -0.52 -12.37 17.20
CA PHE A 150 -1.73 -12.61 16.41
C PHE A 150 -1.56 -12.33 14.91
N GLY A 151 -0.34 -12.12 14.44
CA GLY A 151 -0.05 -11.90 13.03
C GLY A 151 -0.52 -10.55 12.46
N ARG A 152 -0.81 -9.56 13.34
CA ARG A 152 -1.24 -8.22 12.92
C ARG A 152 -0.17 -7.51 12.08
N HIS A 153 1.08 -7.60 12.50
CA HIS A 153 2.19 -6.96 11.80
C HIS A 153 2.45 -7.63 10.46
N GLU A 154 2.44 -8.96 10.43
CA GLU A 154 2.58 -9.73 9.18
C GLU A 154 1.45 -9.39 8.19
N ALA A 155 0.21 -9.29 8.66
CA ALA A 155 -0.92 -8.90 7.83
C ALA A 155 -0.78 -7.47 7.29
N ALA A 156 -0.29 -6.52 8.11
CA ALA A 156 -0.03 -5.14 7.68
C ALA A 156 1.08 -5.07 6.63
N LEU A 157 2.17 -5.83 6.80
CA LEU A 157 3.25 -5.90 5.82
C LEU A 157 2.78 -6.50 4.50
N ARG A 158 2.03 -7.61 4.53
CA ARG A 158 1.44 -8.21 3.33
C ARG A 158 0.52 -7.23 2.58
N ALA A 159 -0.28 -6.45 3.31
CA ALA A 159 -1.13 -5.43 2.70
C ALA A 159 -0.31 -4.32 2.02
N ALA A 160 0.76 -3.84 2.66
CA ALA A 160 1.64 -2.82 2.09
C ALA A 160 2.40 -3.32 0.85
N LEU A 161 2.89 -4.57 0.87
CA LEU A 161 3.52 -5.20 -0.30
C LEU A 161 2.52 -5.42 -1.44
N GLY A 162 1.28 -5.82 -1.13
CA GLY A 162 0.21 -5.92 -2.11
C GLY A 162 -0.11 -4.58 -2.77
N GLN A 163 -0.11 -3.49 -2.01
CA GLN A 163 -0.29 -2.14 -2.53
C GLN A 163 0.87 -1.73 -3.45
N GLN A 164 2.12 -2.05 -3.09
CA GLN A 164 3.27 -1.81 -3.94
C GLN A 164 3.17 -2.57 -5.27
N GLN A 165 2.76 -3.84 -5.23
CA GLN A 165 2.55 -4.64 -6.45
C GLN A 165 1.44 -4.07 -7.34
N ALA A 166 0.34 -3.58 -6.74
CA ALA A 166 -0.72 -2.91 -7.48
C ALA A 166 -0.21 -1.65 -8.20
N MET A 167 0.59 -0.81 -7.53
CA MET A 167 1.20 0.37 -8.15
C MET A 167 2.18 -0.01 -9.27
N ALA A 168 2.92 -1.10 -9.14
CA ALA A 168 3.79 -1.60 -10.22
C ALA A 168 2.98 -2.01 -11.46
N ALA A 169 1.84 -2.69 -11.27
CA ALA A 169 0.94 -3.04 -12.35
C ALA A 169 0.32 -1.79 -13.02
N GLU A 170 -0.01 -0.74 -12.26
CA GLU A 170 -0.48 0.54 -12.82
C GLU A 170 0.58 1.22 -13.69
N VAL A 171 1.86 1.17 -13.31
CA VAL A 171 2.96 1.70 -14.14
C VAL A 171 3.02 0.94 -15.47
N GLN A 172 2.95 -0.39 -15.44
CA GLN A 172 2.95 -1.20 -16.66
C GLN A 172 1.74 -0.90 -17.55
N ALA A 173 0.54 -0.78 -16.96
CA ALA A 173 -0.66 -0.41 -17.70
C ALA A 173 -0.53 0.96 -18.37
N ALA A 174 0.02 1.95 -17.67
CA ALA A 174 0.27 3.28 -18.21
C ALA A 174 1.27 3.24 -19.39
N GLN A 175 2.33 2.44 -19.30
CA GLN A 175 3.28 2.25 -20.40
C GLN A 175 2.61 1.68 -21.65
N VAL A 176 1.83 0.63 -21.49
CA VAL A 176 1.09 0.00 -22.61
C VAL A 176 0.10 1.00 -23.23
N GLN A 177 -0.60 1.77 -22.42
CA GLN A 177 -1.56 2.77 -22.88
C GLN A 177 -0.87 3.89 -23.68
N ILE A 178 0.25 4.43 -23.19
CA ILE A 178 1.01 5.48 -23.88
C ILE A 178 1.54 4.96 -25.21
N ALA A 179 2.17 3.78 -25.22
CA ALA A 179 2.66 3.16 -26.44
C ALA A 179 1.53 2.95 -27.47
N GLY A 180 0.35 2.48 -27.01
CA GLY A 180 -0.82 2.29 -27.84
C GLY A 180 -1.35 3.59 -28.45
N GLN A 181 -1.40 4.67 -27.68
CA GLN A 181 -1.83 5.99 -28.16
C GLN A 181 -0.87 6.55 -29.23
N VAL A 182 0.44 6.42 -29.01
CA VAL A 182 1.45 6.85 -29.98
C VAL A 182 1.33 6.04 -31.27
N ALA A 183 1.23 4.72 -31.17
CA ALA A 183 1.09 3.85 -32.36
C ALA A 183 -0.19 4.15 -33.14
N GLN A 184 -1.33 4.34 -32.47
CA GLN A 184 -2.59 4.72 -33.13
C GLN A 184 -2.47 6.08 -33.84
N SER A 185 -1.83 7.06 -33.21
CA SER A 185 -1.61 8.37 -33.78
C SER A 185 -0.68 8.29 -35.02
N TRP A 186 0.35 7.44 -34.94
CA TRP A 186 1.29 7.19 -36.05
C TRP A 186 0.57 6.59 -37.26
N VAL A 187 -0.21 5.54 -37.08
CA VAL A 187 -1.02 4.92 -38.12
C VAL A 187 -2.05 5.91 -38.68
N GLY A 188 -2.67 6.71 -37.82
CA GLY A 188 -3.59 7.78 -38.22
C GLY A 188 -2.92 8.82 -39.13
N LEU A 189 -1.71 9.24 -38.79
CA LEU A 189 -0.91 10.16 -39.60
C LEU A 189 -0.58 9.56 -40.95
N ALA A 190 -0.10 8.33 -41.00
CA ALA A 190 0.22 7.63 -42.26
C ALA A 190 -1.01 7.55 -43.17
N ARG A 191 -2.18 7.23 -42.63
CA ARG A 191 -3.46 7.22 -43.33
C ARG A 191 -3.79 8.60 -43.95
N LEU A 192 -3.63 9.68 -43.16
CA LEU A 192 -3.94 11.03 -43.62
C LEU A 192 -3.00 11.48 -44.74
N ILE A 193 -1.72 11.11 -44.66
CA ILE A 193 -0.73 11.37 -45.74
C ILE A 193 -1.15 10.66 -47.03
N ALA A 194 -1.50 9.37 -46.94
CA ALA A 194 -1.97 8.61 -48.11
C ALA A 194 -3.26 9.19 -48.72
N LEU A 195 -4.23 9.59 -47.92
CA LEU A 195 -5.47 10.22 -48.37
C LEU A 195 -5.20 11.56 -49.07
N ARG A 196 -4.27 12.37 -48.55
CA ARG A 196 -3.85 13.63 -49.19
C ARG A 196 -3.26 13.38 -50.58
N GLU A 197 -2.42 12.36 -50.73
CA GLU A 197 -1.81 12.02 -51.98
C GLU A 197 -2.84 11.62 -53.04
N VAL A 198 -3.78 10.73 -52.66
CA VAL A 198 -4.91 10.35 -53.54
C VAL A 198 -5.74 11.59 -53.94
N ALA A 199 -6.06 12.47 -53.00
CA ALA A 199 -6.82 13.69 -53.31
C ALA A 199 -6.08 14.60 -54.28
N THR A 200 -4.77 14.75 -54.15
CA THR A 200 -3.92 15.54 -55.05
C THR A 200 -3.92 14.95 -56.46
N GLN A 201 -3.80 13.62 -56.58
CA GLN A 201 -3.87 12.92 -57.86
C GLN A 201 -5.22 13.11 -58.55
N VAL A 202 -6.33 12.96 -57.82
CA VAL A 202 -7.68 13.20 -58.36
C VAL A 202 -7.86 14.65 -58.84
N GLN A 203 -7.34 15.61 -58.06
CA GLN A 203 -7.38 17.03 -58.47
C GLN A 203 -6.61 17.28 -59.76
N ALA A 204 -5.39 16.73 -59.87
CA ALA A 204 -4.58 16.85 -61.10
C ALA A 204 -5.27 16.25 -62.32
N GLN A 205 -5.90 15.07 -62.16
CA GLN A 205 -6.68 14.45 -63.23
C GLN A 205 -7.87 15.31 -63.71
N ARG A 206 -8.60 15.94 -62.75
CA ARG A 206 -9.72 16.83 -63.09
C ARG A 206 -9.30 18.12 -63.75
N GLN A 207 -8.08 18.61 -63.56
CA GLN A 207 -7.53 19.80 -64.21
C GLN A 207 -7.00 19.52 -65.62
N ALA A 208 -6.71 18.23 -65.89
CA ALA A 208 -6.21 17.80 -67.21
C ALA A 208 -7.33 17.45 -68.21
N LEU A 209 -8.59 17.42 -67.75
CA LEU A 209 -9.80 17.23 -68.56
C LEU A 209 -10.39 18.58 -69.01
#